data_fb60ffe5ed09e57e3d2758e2e2d20a13
#
_entry.id   fb60ffe5ed09e57e3d2758e2e2d20a13
#
_cell.length_a   1.000
_cell.length_b   1.000
_cell.length_c   1.000
_cell.angle_alpha   90.00
_cell.angle_beta   90.00
_cell.angle_gamma   90.00
#
_symmetry.space_group_name_H-M   'P 1'
#
loop_
_entity.id
_entity.type
_entity.pdbx_description
1 polymer ?
#
loop_
_entity_poly.entity_id
_entity_poly.type
_entity_poly.pdbx_seq_one_letter_code
_entity_poly.pdbx_strand_id
1 'polypeptide(L)'
;MSNLKKVLIGLFIASLTIIVGVLFSMKTENTKTDEVLTNEQDILSTSPQVNEESEVEIEEVIRKETIQIAMIGDILMHEGLASYAEYTSSFSPVEAYMQQYDYLIANQESPPVANKFPISGYPRFSSPDYIIRDLKTAGVDMLNIANNHIVDKGEEGVKTFFENLALYNMPYVGAYQSEEDANTDRIIELKGIKVGIVS
;
A
#
# COMPACT_ATOMS: atom_id res chain seq x y z
N MET A 1 29.79 -27.88 14.55
CA MET A 1 29.11 -26.77 13.86
C MET A 1 30.13 -25.80 13.32
N SER A 2 30.07 -25.44 12.03
CA SER A 2 31.02 -24.48 11.44
C SER A 2 30.79 -23.06 12.03
N ASN A 3 31.86 -22.26 12.07
CA ASN A 3 31.77 -20.88 12.56
C ASN A 3 30.68 -20.06 11.82
N LEU A 4 30.45 -20.36 10.55
CA LEU A 4 29.39 -19.73 9.75
C LEU A 4 27.99 -20.00 10.29
N LYS A 5 27.70 -21.25 10.73
CA LYS A 5 26.40 -21.59 11.33
C LYS A 5 26.16 -20.87 12.66
N LYS A 6 27.21 -20.64 13.45
CA LYS A 6 27.12 -19.90 14.72
C LYS A 6 26.82 -18.42 14.48
N VAL A 7 27.42 -17.82 13.45
CA VAL A 7 27.15 -16.42 13.06
C VAL A 7 25.72 -16.24 12.56
N LEU A 8 25.22 -17.14 11.70
CA LEU A 8 23.86 -17.10 11.20
C LEU A 8 22.80 -17.25 12.30
N ILE A 9 23.03 -18.17 13.27
CA ILE A 9 22.13 -18.33 14.42
C ILE A 9 22.16 -17.07 15.31
N GLY A 10 23.33 -16.47 15.53
CA GLY A 10 23.47 -15.22 16.29
C GLY A 10 22.69 -14.04 15.65
N LEU A 11 22.76 -13.90 14.33
CA LEU A 11 22.03 -12.86 13.60
C LEU A 11 20.51 -13.08 13.65
N PHE A 12 20.06 -14.33 13.56
CA PHE A 12 18.64 -14.66 13.66
C PHE A 12 18.05 -14.37 15.05
N ILE A 13 18.80 -14.70 16.11
CA ILE A 13 18.38 -14.40 17.50
C ILE A 13 18.35 -12.88 17.73
N ALA A 14 19.33 -12.13 17.22
CA ALA A 14 19.36 -10.67 17.34
C ALA A 14 18.17 -9.99 16.64
N SER A 15 17.79 -10.48 15.45
CA SER A 15 16.62 -9.95 14.73
C SER A 15 15.31 -10.25 15.46
N LEU A 16 15.18 -11.44 16.06
CA LEU A 16 13.97 -11.83 16.81
C LEU A 16 13.78 -11.00 18.09
N THR A 17 14.88 -10.65 18.79
CA THR A 17 14.81 -9.79 19.98
C THR A 17 14.42 -8.35 19.66
N ILE A 18 14.81 -7.80 18.51
CA ILE A 18 14.40 -6.48 18.05
C ILE A 18 12.90 -6.45 17.75
N ILE A 19 12.37 -7.48 17.07
CA ILE A 19 10.94 -7.58 16.73
C ILE A 19 10.09 -7.68 18.01
N VAL A 20 10.50 -8.49 18.98
CA VAL A 20 9.79 -8.62 20.27
C VAL A 20 9.85 -7.32 21.07
N GLY A 21 10.97 -6.59 21.05
CA GLY A 21 11.11 -5.30 21.71
C GLY A 21 10.18 -4.22 21.13
N VAL A 22 10.04 -4.18 19.80
CA VAL A 22 9.12 -3.24 19.12
C VAL A 22 7.66 -3.57 19.44
N LEU A 23 7.27 -4.83 19.41
CA LEU A 23 5.90 -5.26 19.75
C LEU A 23 5.55 -4.99 21.23
N PHE A 24 6.50 -5.07 22.15
CA PHE A 24 6.27 -4.75 23.57
C PHE A 24 6.14 -3.23 23.79
N SER A 25 6.91 -2.41 23.08
CA SER A 25 6.80 -0.94 23.16
C SER A 25 5.48 -0.41 22.62
N MET A 26 4.88 -1.06 21.63
CA MET A 26 3.58 -0.67 21.06
C MET A 26 2.39 -1.06 21.97
N LYS A 27 2.57 -1.97 22.92
CA LYS A 27 1.49 -2.45 23.80
C LYS A 27 1.32 -1.65 25.08
N THR A 28 2.21 -0.73 25.41
CA THR A 28 2.19 0.03 26.68
C THR A 28 1.54 1.41 26.60
N GLU A 29 1.06 1.88 25.45
CA GLU A 29 0.47 3.22 25.30
C GLU A 29 -1.07 3.29 25.35
N ASN A 30 -1.76 2.20 25.62
CA ASN A 30 -3.24 2.20 25.53
C ASN A 30 -3.93 1.71 26.82
N THR A 31 -3.75 2.42 27.95
CA THR A 31 -4.69 2.35 29.08
C THR A 31 -4.60 3.59 29.97
N LYS A 32 -5.42 4.59 29.68
CA LYS A 32 -5.97 5.51 30.68
C LYS A 32 -7.42 5.80 30.34
N THR A 33 -8.29 5.08 30.99
CA THR A 33 -9.72 5.40 31.13
C THR A 33 -9.89 6.29 32.32
N ASP A 34 -10.39 7.50 32.10
CA ASP A 34 -10.82 8.39 33.19
C ASP A 34 -12.26 8.06 33.58
N GLU A 35 -12.43 7.72 34.84
CA GLU A 35 -13.72 7.55 35.52
C GLU A 35 -14.42 8.91 35.68
N VAL A 36 -15.67 8.98 35.21
CA VAL A 36 -16.57 10.10 35.51
C VAL A 36 -17.33 9.76 36.76
N LEU A 37 -17.10 10.51 37.83
CA LEU A 37 -17.92 10.51 39.04
C LEU A 37 -19.07 11.51 38.87
N THR A 38 -20.27 10.98 38.96
CA THR A 38 -21.53 11.74 39.13
C THR A 38 -21.65 12.30 40.52
N ASN A 39 -22.06 13.56 40.64
CA ASN A 39 -22.65 14.07 41.85
C ASN A 39 -23.88 14.94 41.53
N GLU A 40 -25.04 14.46 41.98
CA GLU A 40 -26.30 15.19 42.06
C GLU A 40 -26.37 16.01 43.33
N GLN A 41 -27.22 17.04 43.27
CA GLN A 41 -27.80 17.92 44.29
C GLN A 41 -27.12 19.28 44.43
N ASP A 42 -27.82 20.41 44.21
CA ASP A 42 -29.01 20.90 44.91
C ASP A 42 -29.68 22.08 44.16
N ILE A 43 -30.96 22.15 44.38
CA ILE A 43 -31.93 23.14 43.87
C ILE A 43 -31.95 24.36 44.79
N LEU A 44 -31.99 25.58 44.32
CA LEU A 44 -33.02 26.60 44.60
C LEU A 44 -32.60 28.04 44.33
N SER A 45 -33.47 28.71 43.51
CA SER A 45 -33.93 30.12 43.65
C SER A 45 -33.04 31.25 43.17
N THR A 46 -33.50 31.97 42.22
CA THR A 46 -34.07 33.32 42.11
C THR A 46 -33.78 33.98 40.76
N SER A 47 -34.78 34.45 40.23
CA SER A 47 -35.24 35.39 39.19
C SER A 47 -34.25 36.46 38.58
N PRO A 48 -34.61 37.11 37.46
CA PRO A 48 -33.83 37.21 36.25
C PRO A 48 -33.09 38.53 36.11
N GLN A 49 -31.92 38.47 35.53
CA GLN A 49 -31.32 39.66 34.89
C GLN A 49 -31.01 39.35 33.42
N VAL A 50 -31.48 40.24 32.62
CA VAL A 50 -31.31 40.35 31.18
C VAL A 50 -29.90 40.83 30.89
N ASN A 51 -29.36 40.33 29.75
CA ASN A 51 -28.18 40.70 29.00
C ASN A 51 -26.86 40.00 29.39
N GLU A 52 -26.57 39.04 28.55
CA GLU A 52 -25.24 38.96 27.97
C GLU A 52 -25.36 38.18 26.64
N GLU A 53 -24.90 38.78 25.59
CA GLU A 53 -24.71 38.14 24.27
C GLU A 53 -23.93 36.85 24.51
N SER A 54 -24.60 35.73 24.35
CA SER A 54 -23.91 34.44 24.31
C SER A 54 -23.10 34.42 22.99
N GLU A 55 -21.81 34.68 23.09
CA GLU A 55 -20.86 34.21 22.09
C GLU A 55 -21.05 32.70 21.95
N VAL A 56 -21.69 32.29 20.89
CA VAL A 56 -21.72 30.88 20.49
C VAL A 56 -20.29 30.55 20.04
N GLU A 57 -19.50 30.05 20.96
CA GLU A 57 -18.21 29.45 20.66
C GLU A 57 -18.50 28.25 19.75
N ILE A 58 -18.34 28.42 18.44
CA ILE A 58 -18.43 27.34 17.47
C ILE A 58 -17.18 26.51 17.70
N GLU A 59 -17.29 25.48 18.53
CA GLU A 59 -16.29 24.41 18.55
C GLU A 59 -16.21 23.83 17.15
N GLU A 60 -15.19 24.21 16.42
CA GLU A 60 -14.83 23.60 15.14
C GLU A 60 -14.48 22.13 15.41
N VAL A 61 -15.47 21.26 15.22
CA VAL A 61 -15.28 19.82 15.35
C VAL A 61 -14.29 19.41 14.27
N ILE A 62 -13.01 19.34 14.63
CA ILE A 62 -11.95 18.85 13.77
C ILE A 62 -12.27 17.38 13.47
N ARG A 63 -12.88 17.15 12.31
CA ARG A 63 -13.08 15.78 11.80
C ARG A 63 -11.73 15.24 11.38
N LYS A 64 -11.24 14.27 12.11
CA LYS A 64 -10.00 13.57 11.82
C LYS A 64 -10.28 12.51 10.76
N GLU A 65 -10.03 12.85 9.49
CA GLU A 65 -10.08 11.87 8.40
C GLU A 65 -8.83 10.99 8.45
N THR A 66 -9.02 9.69 8.27
CA THR A 66 -7.94 8.72 8.19
C THR A 66 -7.96 8.04 6.83
N ILE A 67 -6.80 8.01 6.16
CA ILE A 67 -6.58 7.24 4.94
C ILE A 67 -5.71 6.03 5.26
N GLN A 68 -5.98 4.91 4.58
CA GLN A 68 -5.21 3.68 4.70
C GLN A 68 -4.60 3.33 3.34
N ILE A 69 -3.29 3.40 3.24
CA ILE A 69 -2.53 3.00 2.06
C ILE A 69 -1.79 1.71 2.40
N ALA A 70 -1.91 0.72 1.54
CA ALA A 70 -1.19 -0.55 1.69
C ALA A 70 -0.23 -0.81 0.53
N MET A 71 0.79 -1.60 0.81
CA MET A 71 1.69 -2.14 -0.21
C MET A 71 1.74 -3.65 -0.07
N ILE A 72 1.66 -4.34 -1.19
CA ILE A 72 1.93 -5.77 -1.29
C ILE A 72 3.27 -5.99 -1.99
N GLY A 73 3.91 -7.13 -1.69
CA GLY A 73 5.23 -7.46 -2.20
C GLY A 73 5.23 -7.85 -3.68
N ASP A 74 6.23 -8.65 -4.05
CA ASP A 74 6.57 -8.94 -5.42
C ASP A 74 5.51 -9.78 -6.14
N ILE A 75 5.01 -9.25 -7.25
CA ILE A 75 4.25 -9.99 -8.24
C ILE A 75 5.26 -10.61 -9.19
N LEU A 76 5.78 -11.76 -8.78
CA LEU A 76 6.85 -12.47 -9.47
C LEU A 76 6.32 -13.77 -10.12
N MET A 77 6.19 -13.76 -11.44
CA MET A 77 5.57 -14.83 -12.21
C MET A 77 6.62 -15.78 -12.78
N HIS A 78 6.84 -16.92 -12.15
CA HIS A 78 7.60 -18.02 -12.75
C HIS A 78 6.77 -18.76 -13.80
N GLU A 79 7.43 -19.50 -14.72
CA GLU A 79 6.80 -20.17 -15.87
C GLU A 79 5.56 -21.00 -15.50
N GLY A 80 5.58 -21.71 -14.38
CA GLY A 80 4.46 -22.50 -13.91
C GLY A 80 3.18 -21.69 -13.64
N LEU A 81 3.34 -20.49 -13.08
CA LEU A 81 2.24 -19.56 -12.84
C LEU A 81 1.85 -18.82 -14.13
N ALA A 82 2.82 -18.47 -14.96
CA ALA A 82 2.60 -17.71 -16.18
C ALA A 82 1.79 -18.48 -17.25
N SER A 83 1.55 -19.77 -17.05
CA SER A 83 0.72 -20.59 -17.94
C SER A 83 -0.80 -20.50 -17.69
N TYR A 84 -1.24 -19.83 -16.62
CA TYR A 84 -2.65 -19.69 -16.32
C TYR A 84 -3.34 -18.72 -17.29
N ALA A 85 -4.58 -19.03 -17.65
CA ALA A 85 -5.36 -18.20 -18.57
C ALA A 85 -5.88 -16.91 -17.90
N GLU A 86 -5.92 -16.87 -16.56
CA GLU A 86 -6.33 -15.73 -15.76
C GLU A 86 -5.87 -15.93 -14.31
N TYR A 87 -5.82 -14.85 -13.52
CA TYR A 87 -5.36 -14.86 -12.13
C TYR A 87 -6.41 -14.39 -11.12
N THR A 88 -7.58 -13.95 -11.56
CA THR A 88 -8.66 -13.50 -10.68
C THR A 88 -9.03 -14.53 -9.63
N SER A 89 -9.12 -15.80 -10.03
CA SER A 89 -9.36 -16.91 -9.10
C SER A 89 -8.27 -17.11 -8.06
N SER A 90 -7.01 -16.77 -8.40
CA SER A 90 -5.88 -16.84 -7.46
C SER A 90 -5.92 -15.75 -6.40
N PHE A 91 -6.47 -14.58 -6.71
CA PHE A 91 -6.63 -13.47 -5.77
C PHE A 91 -7.91 -13.56 -4.94
N SER A 92 -8.92 -14.32 -5.38
CA SER A 92 -10.22 -14.44 -4.73
C SER A 92 -10.16 -14.69 -3.20
N PRO A 93 -9.25 -15.52 -2.64
CA PRO A 93 -9.18 -15.73 -1.20
C PRO A 93 -8.73 -14.49 -0.39
N VAL A 94 -8.05 -13.53 -1.03
CA VAL A 94 -7.49 -12.32 -0.39
C VAL A 94 -8.11 -11.02 -0.92
N GLU A 95 -8.98 -11.10 -1.90
CA GLU A 95 -9.59 -9.95 -2.57
C GLU A 95 -10.29 -9.00 -1.60
N ALA A 96 -11.13 -9.51 -0.71
CA ALA A 96 -11.82 -8.71 0.28
C ALA A 96 -10.84 -8.01 1.26
N TYR A 97 -9.68 -8.63 1.52
CA TYR A 97 -8.63 -8.01 2.32
C TYR A 97 -7.87 -6.93 1.55
N MET A 98 -7.64 -7.12 0.25
CA MET A 98 -7.00 -6.13 -0.61
C MET A 98 -7.88 -4.89 -0.81
N GLN A 99 -9.18 -5.08 -0.98
CA GLN A 99 -10.15 -4.01 -1.24
C GLN A 99 -10.54 -3.16 -0.01
N GLN A 100 -10.06 -3.49 1.18
CA GLN A 100 -10.39 -2.70 2.38
C GLN A 100 -9.58 -1.39 2.51
N TYR A 101 -8.49 -1.25 1.76
CA TYR A 101 -7.63 -0.08 1.80
C TYR A 101 -8.12 1.03 0.86
N ASP A 102 -7.83 2.27 1.22
CA ASP A 102 -8.16 3.42 0.36
C ASP A 102 -7.28 3.48 -0.89
N TYR A 103 -6.09 2.87 -0.84
CA TYR A 103 -5.18 2.74 -1.98
C TYR A 103 -4.21 1.58 -1.77
N LEU A 104 -4.06 0.75 -2.79
CA LEU A 104 -3.21 -0.44 -2.75
C LEU A 104 -2.15 -0.40 -3.85
N ILE A 105 -0.88 -0.51 -3.46
CA ILE A 105 0.27 -0.54 -4.37
C ILE A 105 0.87 -1.95 -4.39
N ALA A 106 1.21 -2.46 -5.58
CA ALA A 106 1.91 -3.74 -5.74
C ALA A 106 3.25 -3.55 -6.44
N ASN A 107 4.29 -4.31 -6.06
CA ASN A 107 5.53 -4.36 -6.84
C ASN A 107 5.38 -5.37 -7.97
N GLN A 108 5.29 -4.89 -9.23
CA GLN A 108 5.26 -5.75 -10.41
C GLN A 108 6.69 -6.10 -10.83
N GLU A 109 7.22 -7.19 -10.29
CA GLU A 109 8.61 -7.55 -10.48
C GLU A 109 8.86 -8.24 -11.81
N SER A 110 8.02 -9.20 -12.22
CA SER A 110 8.15 -9.81 -13.56
C SER A 110 7.48 -8.97 -14.63
N PRO A 111 8.21 -8.50 -15.69
CA PRO A 111 7.63 -7.67 -16.74
C PRO A 111 6.46 -8.37 -17.45
N PRO A 112 5.25 -7.78 -17.46
CA PRO A 112 4.07 -8.35 -18.11
C PRO A 112 4.06 -8.04 -19.61
N VAL A 113 4.90 -8.76 -20.37
CA VAL A 113 5.20 -8.49 -21.79
C VAL A 113 5.05 -9.72 -22.69
N ALA A 114 4.39 -10.79 -22.21
CA ALA A 114 4.27 -12.03 -22.97
C ALA A 114 3.33 -11.94 -24.19
N ASN A 115 2.65 -10.83 -24.39
CA ASN A 115 1.97 -10.50 -25.65
C ASN A 115 2.96 -10.24 -26.80
N LYS A 116 4.24 -9.99 -26.50
CA LYS A 116 5.30 -9.74 -27.48
C LYS A 116 6.51 -10.67 -27.35
N PHE A 117 6.79 -11.15 -26.15
CA PHE A 117 7.91 -12.03 -25.86
C PHE A 117 7.41 -13.39 -25.38
N PRO A 118 8.15 -14.49 -25.64
CA PRO A 118 7.81 -15.78 -25.05
C PRO A 118 7.77 -15.70 -23.52
N ILE A 119 6.83 -16.41 -22.90
CA ILE A 119 6.79 -16.60 -21.45
C ILE A 119 8.13 -17.16 -20.97
N SER A 120 8.68 -16.60 -19.91
CA SER A 120 9.92 -17.06 -19.29
C SER A 120 9.98 -16.69 -17.81
N GLY A 121 10.62 -17.58 -17.04
CA GLY A 121 10.93 -17.36 -15.62
C GLY A 121 12.36 -16.87 -15.41
N TYR A 122 12.91 -17.18 -14.22
CA TYR A 122 14.28 -16.80 -13.85
C TYR A 122 15.30 -17.31 -14.90
N PRO A 123 16.35 -16.53 -15.23
CA PRO A 123 16.72 -15.23 -14.64
C PRO A 123 16.16 -14.00 -15.39
N ARG A 124 15.42 -14.17 -16.47
CA ARG A 124 14.89 -13.07 -17.29
C ARG A 124 13.42 -13.30 -17.57
N PHE A 125 12.59 -12.62 -16.79
CA PHE A 125 11.15 -12.84 -16.77
C PHE A 125 10.42 -12.23 -17.98
N SER A 126 9.31 -12.88 -18.34
CA SER A 126 8.28 -12.38 -19.23
C SER A 126 6.97 -13.04 -18.80
N SER A 127 6.08 -12.27 -18.24
CA SER A 127 4.78 -12.74 -17.74
C SER A 127 3.63 -12.26 -18.63
N PRO A 128 2.46 -12.91 -18.58
CA PRO A 128 1.28 -12.48 -19.31
C PRO A 128 0.87 -11.05 -18.96
N ASP A 129 0.52 -10.26 -19.95
CA ASP A 129 0.10 -8.86 -19.80
C ASP A 129 -1.22 -8.72 -19.02
N TYR A 130 -2.12 -9.69 -19.14
CA TYR A 130 -3.40 -9.67 -18.43
C TYR A 130 -3.29 -9.81 -16.90
N ILE A 131 -2.09 -10.09 -16.34
CA ILE A 131 -1.88 -9.98 -14.88
C ILE A 131 -2.18 -8.57 -14.38
N ILE A 132 -1.90 -7.54 -15.20
CA ILE A 132 -2.21 -6.14 -14.87
C ILE A 132 -3.72 -5.95 -14.68
N ARG A 133 -4.53 -6.49 -15.60
CA ARG A 133 -6.00 -6.47 -15.51
C ARG A 133 -6.48 -7.16 -14.25
N ASP A 134 -5.93 -8.34 -13.97
CA ASP A 134 -6.41 -9.18 -12.88
C ASP A 134 -6.00 -8.61 -11.51
N LEU A 135 -4.82 -7.99 -11.40
CA LEU A 135 -4.43 -7.22 -10.21
C LEU A 135 -5.36 -6.02 -9.99
N LYS A 136 -5.68 -5.28 -11.04
CA LYS A 136 -6.62 -4.15 -10.95
C LYS A 136 -8.00 -4.61 -10.50
N THR A 137 -8.49 -5.73 -11.02
CA THR A 137 -9.76 -6.34 -10.59
C THR A 137 -9.72 -6.75 -9.12
N ALA A 138 -8.59 -7.26 -8.64
CA ALA A 138 -8.40 -7.65 -7.25
C ALA A 138 -8.26 -6.45 -6.27
N GLY A 139 -8.16 -5.21 -6.78
CA GLY A 139 -8.11 -4.01 -5.96
C GLY A 139 -6.75 -3.31 -5.92
N VAL A 140 -5.81 -3.66 -6.81
CA VAL A 140 -4.54 -2.91 -6.94
C VAL A 140 -4.78 -1.63 -7.73
N ASP A 141 -4.39 -0.49 -7.14
CA ASP A 141 -4.59 0.84 -7.72
C ASP A 141 -3.38 1.35 -8.48
N MET A 142 -2.17 0.92 -8.11
CA MET A 142 -0.91 1.36 -8.73
C MET A 142 0.13 0.25 -8.70
N LEU A 143 0.97 0.19 -9.74
CA LEU A 143 2.13 -0.68 -9.76
C LEU A 143 3.41 0.12 -9.50
N ASN A 144 4.21 -0.35 -8.55
CA ASN A 144 5.62 -0.02 -8.47
C ASN A 144 6.37 -0.89 -9.48
N ILE A 145 7.17 -0.26 -10.34
CA ILE A 145 7.95 -0.94 -11.37
C ILE A 145 9.46 -0.63 -11.26
N ALA A 146 9.89 -0.02 -10.13
CA ALA A 146 11.30 0.21 -9.81
C ALA A 146 11.93 -1.05 -9.22
N ASN A 147 12.35 -1.98 -10.09
CA ASN A 147 13.00 -3.21 -9.67
C ASN A 147 14.06 -3.66 -10.69
N ASN A 148 14.85 -4.67 -10.32
CA ASN A 148 15.94 -5.17 -11.14
C ASN A 148 15.49 -5.94 -12.40
N HIS A 149 14.21 -6.30 -12.52
CA HIS A 149 13.65 -7.05 -13.63
C HIS A 149 12.98 -6.20 -14.72
N ILE A 150 12.82 -4.89 -14.50
CA ILE A 150 12.19 -3.98 -15.48
C ILE A 150 12.83 -4.06 -16.88
N VAL A 151 14.14 -4.32 -16.94
CA VAL A 151 14.91 -4.39 -18.19
C VAL A 151 15.18 -5.81 -18.70
N ASP A 152 14.53 -6.83 -18.19
CA ASP A 152 14.78 -8.25 -18.54
C ASP A 152 14.63 -8.54 -20.02
N LYS A 153 13.75 -7.83 -20.72
CA LYS A 153 13.54 -7.91 -22.16
C LYS A 153 14.09 -6.71 -22.93
N GLY A 154 15.05 -5.98 -22.30
CA GLY A 154 15.69 -4.81 -22.89
C GLY A 154 14.72 -3.66 -23.12
N GLU A 155 15.15 -2.68 -23.91
CA GLU A 155 14.37 -1.46 -24.20
C GLU A 155 12.99 -1.77 -24.79
N GLU A 156 12.92 -2.74 -25.69
CA GLU A 156 11.65 -3.15 -26.32
C GLU A 156 10.69 -3.79 -25.31
N GLY A 157 11.22 -4.51 -24.30
CA GLY A 157 10.44 -5.02 -23.18
C GLY A 157 9.87 -3.90 -22.32
N VAL A 158 10.68 -2.92 -21.97
CA VAL A 158 10.24 -1.73 -21.20
C VAL A 158 9.14 -0.99 -21.96
N LYS A 159 9.32 -0.75 -23.26
CA LYS A 159 8.30 -0.10 -24.08
C LYS A 159 6.99 -0.89 -24.11
N THR A 160 7.07 -2.21 -24.31
CA THR A 160 5.88 -3.10 -24.30
C THR A 160 5.18 -3.07 -22.93
N PHE A 161 5.95 -3.02 -21.84
CA PHE A 161 5.36 -2.92 -20.51
C PHE A 161 4.56 -1.62 -20.35
N PHE A 162 5.08 -0.47 -20.76
CA PHE A 162 4.33 0.78 -20.75
C PHE A 162 3.08 0.75 -21.62
N GLU A 163 3.16 0.13 -22.82
CA GLU A 163 2.01 -0.09 -23.69
C GLU A 163 0.92 -0.90 -22.98
N ASN A 164 1.30 -1.94 -22.23
CA ASN A 164 0.37 -2.76 -21.47
C ASN A 164 -0.20 -2.04 -20.23
N LEU A 165 0.59 -1.23 -19.53
CA LEU A 165 0.09 -0.37 -18.45
C LEU A 165 -0.98 0.59 -18.98
N ALA A 166 -0.73 1.21 -20.15
CA ALA A 166 -1.70 2.09 -20.79
C ALA A 166 -2.95 1.34 -21.27
N LEU A 167 -2.80 0.14 -21.85
CA LEU A 167 -3.92 -0.71 -22.30
C LEU A 167 -4.91 -1.00 -21.16
N TYR A 168 -4.41 -1.29 -19.98
CA TYR A 168 -5.24 -1.60 -18.80
C TYR A 168 -5.53 -0.38 -17.91
N ASN A 169 -5.11 0.83 -18.33
CA ASN A 169 -5.23 2.07 -17.55
C ASN A 169 -4.72 1.87 -16.11
N MET A 170 -3.54 1.26 -15.96
CA MET A 170 -2.91 1.00 -14.67
C MET A 170 -1.91 2.10 -14.35
N PRO A 171 -2.10 2.86 -13.26
CA PRO A 171 -1.11 3.81 -12.77
C PRO A 171 0.20 3.11 -12.37
N TYR A 172 1.31 3.82 -12.51
CA TYR A 172 2.63 3.28 -12.16
C TYR A 172 3.58 4.33 -11.60
N VAL A 173 4.62 3.87 -10.92
CA VAL A 173 5.74 4.66 -10.40
C VAL A 173 7.04 3.85 -10.49
N GLY A 174 8.19 4.54 -10.57
CA GLY A 174 9.51 3.92 -10.43
C GLY A 174 10.27 3.63 -11.71
N ALA A 175 9.63 3.75 -12.89
CA ALA A 175 10.28 3.88 -14.19
C ALA A 175 9.45 4.80 -15.08
N TYR A 176 10.07 5.39 -16.09
CA TYR A 176 9.45 6.47 -16.85
C TYR A 176 9.76 6.36 -18.35
N GLN A 177 8.82 6.79 -19.18
CA GLN A 177 8.92 6.72 -20.64
C GLN A 177 9.76 7.85 -21.23
N SER A 178 9.89 8.95 -20.52
CA SER A 178 10.59 10.17 -20.96
C SER A 178 11.03 11.00 -19.75
N GLU A 179 11.85 12.01 -19.99
CA GLU A 179 12.22 13.00 -18.99
C GLU A 179 11.00 13.80 -18.50
N GLU A 180 10.05 14.10 -19.37
CA GLU A 180 8.79 14.77 -18.99
C GLU A 180 7.97 13.88 -18.05
N ASP A 181 7.83 12.59 -18.35
CA ASP A 181 7.16 11.60 -17.50
C ASP A 181 7.86 11.48 -16.14
N ALA A 182 9.20 11.48 -16.10
CA ALA A 182 9.99 11.41 -14.88
C ALA A 182 9.80 12.66 -13.99
N ASN A 183 9.60 13.82 -14.59
CA ASN A 183 9.39 15.08 -13.90
C ASN A 183 7.90 15.34 -13.55
N THR A 184 7.01 14.41 -13.91
CA THR A 184 5.59 14.50 -13.56
C THR A 184 5.34 13.90 -12.19
N ASP A 185 4.84 14.72 -11.26
CA ASP A 185 4.51 14.28 -9.90
C ASP A 185 3.43 13.19 -9.92
N ARG A 186 3.66 12.12 -9.18
CA ARG A 186 2.67 11.05 -8.93
C ARG A 186 1.89 11.40 -7.65
N ILE A 187 0.88 12.25 -7.80
CA ILE A 187 0.02 12.69 -6.69
C ILE A 187 -1.34 12.02 -6.83
N ILE A 188 -1.76 11.36 -5.76
CA ILE A 188 -3.13 10.82 -5.61
C ILE A 188 -3.89 11.66 -4.58
N GLU A 189 -5.20 11.74 -4.72
CA GLU A 189 -6.06 12.43 -3.76
C GLU A 189 -7.04 11.43 -3.13
N LEU A 190 -6.93 11.26 -1.82
CA LEU A 190 -7.74 10.33 -1.03
C LEU A 190 -8.45 11.11 0.08
N LYS A 191 -9.78 11.14 0.07
CA LYS A 191 -10.59 11.84 1.09
C LYS A 191 -10.15 13.30 1.30
N GLY A 192 -9.78 14.00 0.20
CA GLY A 192 -9.30 15.36 0.24
C GLY A 192 -7.83 15.56 0.66
N ILE A 193 -7.11 14.47 0.94
CA ILE A 193 -5.68 14.49 1.27
C ILE A 193 -4.87 14.16 0.03
N LYS A 194 -3.92 15.02 -0.34
CA LYS A 194 -2.97 14.78 -1.43
C LYS A 194 -1.76 14.02 -0.94
N VAL A 195 -1.48 12.89 -1.58
CA VAL A 195 -0.35 12.02 -1.25
C VAL A 195 0.55 11.89 -2.47
N GLY A 196 1.82 12.26 -2.33
CA GLY A 196 2.85 12.02 -3.35
C GLY A 196 3.43 10.62 -3.21
N ILE A 197 3.55 9.90 -4.32
CA ILE A 197 4.16 8.56 -4.38
C ILE A 197 5.50 8.67 -5.10
N VAL A 198 6.56 8.18 -4.46
CA VAL A 198 7.94 8.17 -5.00
C VAL A 198 8.49 6.75 -4.88
N SER A 199 9.28 6.31 -5.88
CA SER A 199 9.97 5.02 -5.90
C SER A 199 11.30 5.13 -6.65
#